data_30e14499b9056ac8a120d037d0e2637c
#
_entry.id   30e14499b9056ac8a120d037d0e2637c
#
_cell.length_a   1.000
_cell.length_b   1.000
_cell.length_c   1.000
_cell.angle_alpha   90.00
_cell.angle_beta   90.00
_cell.angle_gamma   90.00
#
_symmetry.space_group_name_H-M   'P 1'
#
loop_
_entity.id
_entity.type
_entity.pdbx_description
1 polymer ?
#
loop_
_entity_poly.entity_id
_entity_poly.type
_entity_poly.pdbx_seq_one_letter_code
_entity_poly.pdbx_strand_id
1 'polypeptide(L)'
;MKTDWIYRFQMSLPKEVHPGDDPRKEREVFPKTTENPIAVPEISLGQERNPATIRKGSSVRERRRKRKKKWPMLLIFLLLAVTAYGSFLYLHRPTGIWTVAVFGVDSRDGNTKKALADVQMVCTLDRETGEIRLASVFRDTYLKIDSKGTYHKINEAYFKGGQKQAVDALEENLDLKIDDYAAFNWKAVAEAINVLGGIDLEITPAEFKYINGFITETVNSTGIGSTQLKQAGANHLDGVQAVAYSRLRLMDTDFQRTERQRKVIALALEKARQADAGTLTNLAKAILPQISTSVGIEDVLPLVKD
;
A
#
# COMPACT_ATOMS: atom_id res chain seq x y z
N MET A 1 -18.51 28.21 -18.54
CA MET A 1 -19.01 27.04 -17.77
C MET A 1 -17.79 26.38 -17.15
N LYS A 2 -17.45 26.78 -15.92
CA LYS A 2 -16.40 26.09 -15.13
C LYS A 2 -17.09 24.92 -14.46
N THR A 3 -16.69 23.76 -14.87
CA THR A 3 -17.29 22.48 -14.55
C THR A 3 -16.84 22.00 -13.18
N ASP A 4 -17.79 21.72 -12.31
CA ASP A 4 -17.61 21.05 -10.99
C ASP A 4 -17.26 19.56 -11.16
N TRP A 5 -16.11 19.28 -11.77
CA TRP A 5 -15.63 17.91 -12.04
C TRP A 5 -14.66 17.38 -10.99
N ILE A 6 -14.30 18.22 -10.00
CA ILE A 6 -13.31 17.89 -8.98
C ILE A 6 -14.05 17.47 -7.71
N TYR A 7 -14.06 16.18 -7.41
CA TYR A 7 -14.46 15.70 -6.09
C TYR A 7 -13.31 15.94 -5.12
N ARG A 8 -13.53 16.88 -4.20
CA ARG A 8 -12.63 17.16 -3.09
C ARG A 8 -12.90 16.15 -1.98
N PHE A 9 -12.00 15.19 -1.83
CA PHE A 9 -11.98 14.34 -0.65
C PHE A 9 -11.09 15.01 0.39
N GLN A 10 -11.69 15.70 1.35
CA GLN A 10 -10.97 16.25 2.49
C GLN A 10 -10.90 15.13 3.53
N MET A 11 -9.81 14.39 3.55
CA MET A 11 -9.50 13.46 4.62
C MET A 11 -8.93 14.27 5.77
N SER A 12 -9.72 14.48 6.84
CA SER A 12 -9.22 15.03 8.09
C SER A 12 -8.30 13.98 8.74
N LEU A 13 -7.08 14.41 9.05
CA LEU A 13 -6.16 13.64 9.88
C LEU A 13 -6.82 13.32 11.23
N PRO A 14 -6.66 12.14 11.80
CA PRO A 14 -7.11 11.85 13.14
C PRO A 14 -6.41 12.80 14.10
N LYS A 15 -7.17 13.47 14.99
CA LYS A 15 -6.61 14.24 16.10
C LYS A 15 -5.74 13.33 16.94
N GLU A 16 -4.58 13.83 17.33
CA GLU A 16 -3.66 13.18 18.26
C GLU A 16 -4.42 12.61 19.46
N VAL A 17 -4.28 11.31 19.66
CA VAL A 17 -4.77 10.64 20.87
C VAL A 17 -3.74 10.92 21.96
N HIS A 18 -4.13 11.71 22.97
CA HIS A 18 -3.34 11.90 24.17
C HIS A 18 -3.09 10.56 24.88
N PRO A 19 -1.87 10.30 25.38
CA PRO A 19 -1.55 9.08 26.11
C PRO A 19 -2.16 9.15 27.53
N GLY A 20 -3.31 8.53 27.72
CA GLY A 20 -3.97 8.59 29.03
C GLY A 20 -5.15 7.65 29.28
N ASP A 21 -5.42 6.64 28.47
CA ASP A 21 -6.44 5.64 28.83
C ASP A 21 -6.06 4.26 28.30
N ASP A 22 -5.44 3.46 29.18
CA ASP A 22 -5.22 2.03 28.99
C ASP A 22 -6.23 1.24 29.84
N PRO A 23 -7.26 0.60 29.23
CA PRO A 23 -8.21 -0.24 29.94
C PRO A 23 -7.83 -1.72 29.87
N ARG A 24 -6.58 -2.10 30.18
CA ARG A 24 -6.21 -3.52 30.31
C ARG A 24 -5.32 -3.76 31.51
N LYS A 25 -5.92 -3.66 32.70
CA LYS A 25 -5.48 -4.34 33.91
C LYS A 25 -6.51 -5.39 34.28
N GLU A 26 -6.46 -6.53 33.67
CA GLU A 26 -6.96 -7.75 34.27
C GLU A 26 -5.84 -8.76 34.39
N ARG A 27 -5.67 -9.20 35.64
CA ARG A 27 -4.65 -10.10 36.12
C ARG A 27 -5.01 -11.52 35.68
N GLU A 28 -4.10 -12.21 35.04
CA GLU A 28 -4.13 -13.67 35.08
C GLU A 28 -3.06 -14.17 36.03
N VAL A 29 -3.56 -14.89 37.01
CA VAL A 29 -2.84 -15.59 38.06
C VAL A 29 -2.37 -16.94 37.51
N PHE A 30 -1.06 -17.16 37.43
CA PHE A 30 -0.53 -18.50 37.15
C PHE A 30 -0.23 -19.23 38.44
N PRO A 31 -0.56 -20.53 38.55
CA PRO A 31 -0.33 -21.34 39.76
C PRO A 31 1.14 -21.77 39.87
N LYS A 32 1.63 -21.71 41.09
CA LYS A 32 2.92 -22.23 41.51
C LYS A 32 2.96 -23.75 41.34
N THR A 33 3.99 -24.26 40.71
CA THR A 33 4.33 -25.70 40.77
C THR A 33 5.55 -25.90 41.66
N THR A 34 5.37 -26.81 42.53
CA THR A 34 6.18 -27.26 43.68
C THR A 34 7.54 -27.87 43.29
N GLU A 35 8.45 -27.65 44.18
CA GLU A 35 9.81 -28.21 44.31
C GLU A 35 9.87 -29.74 44.28
N ASN A 36 11.00 -30.26 43.78
CA ASN A 36 11.65 -31.39 44.41
C ASN A 36 13.17 -31.37 44.18
N PRO A 37 13.97 -31.62 45.23
CA PRO A 37 15.42 -31.51 45.19
C PRO A 37 16.06 -32.86 44.84
N ILE A 38 17.11 -32.84 44.04
CA ILE A 38 17.95 -34.04 43.80
C ILE A 38 19.31 -33.85 44.48
N ALA A 39 19.63 -34.90 45.21
CA ALA A 39 20.72 -35.11 46.13
C ALA A 39 22.12 -34.97 45.54
N VAL A 40 23.01 -34.52 46.40
CA VAL A 40 24.47 -34.52 46.29
C VAL A 40 25.02 -35.91 46.72
N PRO A 41 26.02 -36.48 46.06
CA PRO A 41 26.89 -37.49 46.73
C PRO A 41 28.20 -36.86 47.19
N GLU A 42 28.44 -36.96 48.47
CA GLU A 42 29.73 -36.87 49.10
C GLU A 42 30.66 -37.99 48.61
N ILE A 43 31.92 -37.66 48.38
CA ILE A 43 33.03 -38.62 48.37
C ILE A 43 34.20 -38.03 49.15
N SER A 44 34.65 -38.84 50.10
CA SER A 44 35.55 -38.67 51.19
C SER A 44 37.02 -38.47 50.83
N LEU A 45 37.66 -37.77 51.74
CA LEU A 45 39.02 -37.83 52.32
C LEU A 45 40.01 -38.88 51.85
N GLY A 46 41.24 -38.41 51.59
CA GLY A 46 42.42 -39.25 51.47
C GLY A 46 43.73 -38.47 51.42
N GLN A 47 44.27 -38.19 52.59
CA GLN A 47 45.66 -38.24 53.01
C GLN A 47 46.73 -37.29 52.50
N GLU A 48 47.29 -36.65 53.47
CA GLU A 48 48.58 -35.98 53.65
C GLU A 48 49.80 -36.53 52.87
N ARG A 49 50.67 -35.58 52.49
CA ARG A 49 52.13 -35.56 52.78
C ARG A 49 52.77 -34.20 52.44
N ASN A 50 53.39 -33.66 53.48
CA ASN A 50 54.36 -32.54 53.44
C ASN A 50 55.79 -33.07 53.17
N PRO A 51 56.84 -32.24 53.21
CA PRO A 51 57.07 -30.89 52.65
C PRO A 51 58.38 -30.78 51.86
N ALA A 52 58.69 -29.55 51.50
CA ALA A 52 59.96 -28.92 51.09
C ALA A 52 60.43 -29.00 49.66
N THR A 53 60.47 -27.83 49.02
CA THR A 53 61.72 -27.18 48.71
C THR A 53 61.43 -25.76 48.08
N ILE A 54 62.08 -24.78 48.73
CA ILE A 54 62.10 -23.38 48.33
C ILE A 54 62.88 -23.24 47.05
N ARG A 55 62.26 -22.67 46.00
CA ARG A 55 62.99 -21.97 44.92
C ARG A 55 62.31 -20.64 44.64
N LYS A 56 63.06 -19.53 44.95
CA LYS A 56 62.78 -18.20 44.50
C LYS A 56 62.74 -18.17 42.99
N GLY A 57 61.61 -17.94 42.40
CA GLY A 57 61.41 -17.66 41.00
C GLY A 57 60.80 -16.28 40.82
N SER A 58 61.51 -15.41 40.14
CA SER A 58 61.22 -14.04 39.83
C SER A 58 59.79 -13.85 39.26
N SER A 59 59.03 -12.96 39.89
CA SER A 59 57.70 -12.53 39.43
C SER A 59 57.83 -11.73 38.12
N VAL A 60 57.66 -12.40 37.00
CA VAL A 60 57.38 -11.69 35.73
C VAL A 60 55.95 -11.17 35.83
N ARG A 61 55.82 -9.88 36.09
CA ARG A 61 54.54 -9.17 35.97
C ARG A 61 54.14 -9.15 34.50
N GLU A 62 53.34 -10.12 34.07
CA GLU A 62 52.59 -10.04 32.81
C GLU A 62 51.67 -8.83 32.86
N ARG A 63 52.07 -7.74 32.21
CA ARG A 63 51.18 -6.61 31.91
C ARG A 63 50.12 -7.07 30.92
N ARG A 64 49.02 -7.65 31.44
CA ARG A 64 47.75 -7.85 30.65
C ARG A 64 47.35 -6.48 30.09
N ARG A 65 47.73 -6.22 28.85
CA ARG A 65 47.15 -5.10 28.07
C ARG A 65 45.66 -5.30 27.96
N LYS A 66 44.87 -4.56 28.79
CA LYS A 66 43.41 -4.50 28.67
C LYS A 66 43.10 -3.98 27.26
N ARG A 67 42.72 -4.87 26.35
CA ARG A 67 42.15 -4.53 25.05
C ARG A 67 40.91 -3.68 25.34
N LYS A 68 40.98 -2.38 25.20
CA LYS A 68 39.83 -1.47 25.27
C LYS A 68 38.82 -1.96 24.24
N LYS A 69 37.69 -2.45 24.70
CA LYS A 69 36.58 -2.87 23.83
C LYS A 69 36.16 -1.65 23.01
N LYS A 70 36.43 -1.66 21.71
CA LYS A 70 36.07 -0.57 20.76
C LYS A 70 34.54 -0.59 20.42
N TRP A 71 33.80 -1.48 21.02
CA TRP A 71 32.36 -1.69 20.77
C TRP A 71 31.48 -0.48 21.09
N PRO A 72 31.68 0.27 22.18
CA PRO A 72 30.86 1.46 22.44
C PRO A 72 31.07 2.57 21.39
N MET A 73 32.29 2.71 20.85
CA MET A 73 32.54 3.65 19.75
C MET A 73 31.83 3.25 18.45
N LEU A 74 31.77 1.95 18.14
CA LEU A 74 31.02 1.45 16.97
C LEU A 74 29.52 1.70 17.10
N LEU A 75 28.96 1.50 18.31
CA LEU A 75 27.54 1.80 18.56
C LEU A 75 27.21 3.30 18.44
N ILE A 76 28.10 4.16 18.93
CA ILE A 76 27.94 5.64 18.79
C ILE A 76 28.02 6.02 17.31
N PHE A 77 28.96 5.45 16.56
CA PHE A 77 29.09 5.72 15.11
C PHE A 77 27.85 5.23 14.33
N LEU A 78 27.33 4.06 14.68
CA LEU A 78 26.09 3.52 14.08
C LEU A 78 24.91 4.44 14.40
N LEU A 79 24.78 4.88 15.65
CA LEU A 79 23.71 5.81 16.05
C LEU A 79 23.79 7.14 15.28
N LEU A 80 25.00 7.70 15.16
CA LEU A 80 25.24 8.92 14.37
C LEU A 80 24.95 8.73 12.88
N ALA A 81 25.32 7.58 12.32
CA ALA A 81 25.01 7.25 10.93
C ALA A 81 23.48 7.11 10.70
N VAL A 82 22.77 6.46 11.61
CA VAL A 82 21.31 6.32 11.54
C VAL A 82 20.61 7.68 11.70
N THR A 83 21.06 8.52 12.63
CA THR A 83 20.49 9.87 12.81
C THR A 83 20.80 10.79 11.64
N ALA A 84 22.02 10.73 11.09
CA ALA A 84 22.40 11.50 9.90
C ALA A 84 21.61 11.05 8.67
N TYR A 85 21.44 9.73 8.48
CA TYR A 85 20.63 9.18 7.40
C TYR A 85 19.14 9.54 7.57
N GLY A 86 18.60 9.45 8.78
CA GLY A 86 17.23 9.87 9.09
C GLY A 86 17.02 11.37 8.84
N SER A 87 17.97 12.21 9.24
CA SER A 87 17.93 13.65 8.95
C SER A 87 18.04 13.94 7.45
N PHE A 88 18.90 13.21 6.74
CA PHE A 88 19.00 13.32 5.28
C PHE A 88 17.67 12.99 4.59
N LEU A 89 17.04 11.88 4.95
CA LEU A 89 15.72 11.50 4.42
C LEU A 89 14.65 12.53 4.76
N TYR A 90 14.68 13.11 5.96
CA TYR A 90 13.74 14.14 6.38
C TYR A 90 13.90 15.43 5.58
N LEU A 91 15.13 15.90 5.40
CA LEU A 91 15.44 17.14 4.66
C LEU A 91 15.19 17.00 3.14
N HIS A 92 15.22 15.79 2.60
CA HIS A 92 15.00 15.51 1.17
C HIS A 92 13.62 14.90 0.92
N ARG A 93 12.66 15.08 1.83
CA ARG A 93 11.27 14.67 1.58
C ARG A 93 10.74 15.43 0.36
N PRO A 94 10.17 14.73 -0.63
CA PRO A 94 9.51 15.40 -1.73
C PRO A 94 8.32 16.20 -1.17
N THR A 95 8.29 17.50 -1.45
CA THR A 95 7.22 18.41 -1.07
C THR A 95 6.36 18.77 -2.28
N GLY A 96 5.21 19.40 -2.04
CA GLY A 96 4.32 19.89 -3.08
C GLY A 96 3.33 18.87 -3.61
N ILE A 97 2.76 19.15 -4.77
CA ILE A 97 1.71 18.33 -5.38
C ILE A 97 2.35 17.27 -6.26
N TRP A 98 1.98 16.01 -6.04
CA TRP A 98 2.32 14.88 -6.88
C TRP A 98 1.12 14.46 -7.71
N THR A 99 1.28 14.44 -9.02
CA THR A 99 0.21 14.17 -9.98
C THR A 99 0.45 12.86 -10.70
N VAL A 100 -0.48 11.93 -10.58
CA VAL A 100 -0.41 10.59 -11.16
C VAL A 100 -1.58 10.34 -12.10
N ALA A 101 -1.28 9.93 -13.33
CA ALA A 101 -2.31 9.42 -14.23
C ALA A 101 -2.65 7.97 -13.90
N VAL A 102 -3.93 7.68 -13.70
CA VAL A 102 -4.45 6.35 -13.37
C VAL A 102 -5.25 5.82 -14.54
N PHE A 103 -4.84 4.68 -15.08
CA PHE A 103 -5.50 4.01 -16.19
C PHE A 103 -6.05 2.65 -15.76
N GLY A 104 -7.36 2.43 -15.96
CA GLY A 104 -7.98 1.12 -15.89
C GLY A 104 -8.11 0.55 -17.28
N VAL A 105 -7.40 -0.55 -17.54
CA VAL A 105 -7.36 -1.16 -18.88
C VAL A 105 -8.15 -2.46 -18.91
N ASP A 106 -8.95 -2.64 -19.95
CA ASP A 106 -9.68 -3.89 -20.21
C ASP A 106 -8.80 -4.83 -21.02
N SER A 107 -7.91 -5.55 -20.33
CA SER A 107 -7.11 -6.59 -20.97
C SER A 107 -7.56 -7.96 -20.47
N ARG A 108 -8.19 -8.73 -21.36
CA ARG A 108 -8.68 -10.08 -21.07
C ARG A 108 -7.59 -11.14 -21.12
N ASP A 109 -6.49 -10.84 -21.79
CA ASP A 109 -5.33 -11.70 -22.02
C ASP A 109 -4.11 -11.32 -21.17
N GLY A 110 -4.28 -10.38 -20.22
CA GLY A 110 -3.19 -9.86 -19.39
C GLY A 110 -2.25 -8.89 -20.12
N ASN A 111 -2.45 -8.66 -21.43
CA ASN A 111 -1.63 -7.72 -22.21
C ASN A 111 -2.15 -6.28 -22.08
N THR A 112 -1.64 -5.57 -21.12
CA THR A 112 -2.00 -4.16 -20.89
C THR A 112 -1.51 -3.20 -21.99
N LYS A 113 -0.62 -3.63 -22.89
CA LYS A 113 0.01 -2.76 -23.89
C LYS A 113 -0.88 -2.44 -25.11
N LYS A 114 -1.93 -3.22 -25.37
CA LYS A 114 -2.84 -3.04 -26.49
C LYS A 114 -4.31 -3.11 -26.07
N ALA A 115 -4.62 -2.51 -24.94
CA ALA A 115 -5.97 -2.43 -24.41
C ALA A 115 -6.47 -0.99 -24.43
N LEU A 116 -7.79 -0.80 -24.53
CA LEU A 116 -8.40 0.51 -24.33
C LEU A 116 -8.38 0.87 -22.85
N ALA A 117 -8.03 2.10 -22.53
CA ALA A 117 -8.15 2.63 -21.17
C ALA A 117 -9.60 3.07 -20.92
N ASP A 118 -10.41 2.19 -20.37
CA ASP A 118 -11.82 2.47 -20.05
C ASP A 118 -11.99 3.36 -18.82
N VAL A 119 -10.98 3.42 -17.96
CA VAL A 119 -10.88 4.34 -16.83
C VAL A 119 -9.67 5.23 -17.07
N GLN A 120 -9.87 6.55 -16.99
CA GLN A 120 -8.81 7.53 -17.03
C GLN A 120 -9.05 8.56 -15.94
N MET A 121 -8.12 8.67 -15.02
CA MET A 121 -8.19 9.61 -13.90
C MET A 121 -6.87 10.31 -13.73
N VAL A 122 -6.93 11.54 -13.25
CA VAL A 122 -5.79 12.26 -12.70
C VAL A 122 -5.97 12.30 -11.20
N CYS A 123 -5.01 11.72 -10.49
CA CYS A 123 -4.91 11.73 -9.05
C CYS A 123 -3.84 12.75 -8.65
N THR A 124 -4.20 13.72 -7.82
CA THR A 124 -3.22 14.62 -7.22
C THR A 124 -3.16 14.38 -5.72
N LEU A 125 -1.95 14.25 -5.20
CA LEU A 125 -1.65 14.16 -3.78
C LEU A 125 -0.86 15.40 -3.38
N ASP A 126 -1.40 16.17 -2.46
CA ASP A 126 -0.64 17.18 -1.76
C ASP A 126 0.17 16.49 -0.65
N ARG A 127 1.49 16.46 -0.82
CA ARG A 127 2.40 15.75 0.09
C ARG A 127 2.57 16.44 1.45
N GLU A 128 2.11 17.68 1.59
CA GLU A 128 2.17 18.42 2.84
C GLU A 128 0.91 18.20 3.69
N THR A 129 -0.26 18.18 3.04
CA THR A 129 -1.54 18.05 3.73
C THR A 129 -2.11 16.63 3.71
N GLY A 130 -1.57 15.74 2.85
CA GLY A 130 -2.12 14.42 2.59
C GLY A 130 -3.47 14.45 1.82
N GLU A 131 -3.86 15.62 1.28
CA GLU A 131 -5.10 15.74 0.51
C GLU A 131 -4.97 15.03 -0.84
N ILE A 132 -5.89 14.10 -1.11
CA ILE A 132 -6.00 13.41 -2.39
C ILE A 132 -7.19 13.97 -3.16
N ARG A 133 -6.97 14.31 -4.43
CA ARG A 133 -8.02 14.74 -5.37
C ARG A 133 -8.03 13.82 -6.57
N LEU A 134 -9.22 13.36 -6.96
CA LEU A 134 -9.43 12.49 -8.12
C LEU A 134 -10.29 13.22 -9.16
N ALA A 135 -9.76 13.40 -10.35
CA ALA A 135 -10.48 13.90 -11.51
C ALA A 135 -10.60 12.80 -12.56
N SER A 136 -11.81 12.49 -13.01
CA SER A 136 -12.04 11.51 -14.07
C SER A 136 -12.19 12.18 -15.41
N VAL A 137 -11.55 11.63 -16.44
CA VAL A 137 -11.73 12.01 -17.84
C VAL A 137 -12.59 10.94 -18.52
N PHE A 138 -13.72 11.34 -19.09
CA PHE A 138 -14.59 10.39 -19.78
C PHE A 138 -13.89 9.82 -21.00
N ARG A 139 -13.88 8.48 -21.09
CA ARG A 139 -13.17 7.74 -22.14
C ARG A 139 -13.56 8.14 -23.57
N ASP A 140 -14.83 8.57 -23.78
CA ASP A 140 -15.39 8.93 -25.07
C ASP A 140 -15.24 10.43 -25.39
N THR A 141 -14.57 11.21 -24.51
CA THR A 141 -14.30 12.62 -24.77
C THR A 141 -13.42 12.76 -26.01
N TYR A 142 -13.86 13.60 -26.96
CA TYR A 142 -13.16 13.83 -28.20
C TYR A 142 -12.06 14.88 -28.01
N LEU A 143 -10.84 14.44 -27.96
CA LEU A 143 -9.65 15.22 -27.59
C LEU A 143 -8.50 14.92 -28.56
N LYS A 144 -7.45 15.72 -28.51
CA LYS A 144 -6.19 15.46 -29.21
C LYS A 144 -5.49 14.27 -28.54
N ILE A 145 -5.16 13.24 -29.32
CA ILE A 145 -4.63 11.98 -28.80
C ILE A 145 -3.15 11.72 -29.12
N ASP A 146 -2.54 12.56 -29.95
CA ASP A 146 -1.14 12.44 -30.34
C ASP A 146 -0.51 13.80 -30.72
N SER A 147 0.81 13.82 -30.81
CA SER A 147 1.59 15.00 -31.22
C SER A 147 1.39 15.43 -32.67
N LYS A 148 0.75 14.58 -33.49
CA LYS A 148 0.44 14.91 -34.91
C LYS A 148 -0.84 15.74 -35.06
N GLY A 149 -1.56 15.97 -33.97
CA GLY A 149 -2.81 16.71 -33.95
C GLY A 149 -4.03 15.87 -34.31
N THR A 150 -3.96 14.55 -34.16
CA THR A 150 -5.11 13.66 -34.37
C THR A 150 -6.11 13.80 -33.23
N TYR A 151 -7.37 14.08 -33.56
CA TYR A 151 -8.47 14.11 -32.60
C TYR A 151 -9.25 12.81 -32.66
N HIS A 152 -9.48 12.19 -31.51
CA HIS A 152 -10.27 10.97 -31.34
C HIS A 152 -10.79 10.85 -29.91
N LYS A 153 -11.50 9.75 -29.58
CA LYS A 153 -11.82 9.41 -28.18
C LYS A 153 -10.52 9.28 -27.40
N ILE A 154 -10.44 9.92 -26.25
CA ILE A 154 -9.20 9.98 -25.46
C ILE A 154 -8.67 8.59 -25.05
N ASN A 155 -9.55 7.59 -24.84
CA ASN A 155 -9.16 6.23 -24.51
C ASN A 155 -8.32 5.53 -25.60
N GLU A 156 -8.37 6.00 -26.84
CA GLU A 156 -7.54 5.47 -27.92
C GLU A 156 -6.08 5.93 -27.86
N ALA A 157 -5.79 7.02 -27.13
CA ALA A 157 -4.40 7.42 -26.91
C ALA A 157 -3.59 6.28 -26.29
N TYR A 158 -4.17 5.63 -25.26
CA TYR A 158 -3.53 4.48 -24.63
C TYR A 158 -3.38 3.28 -25.58
N PHE A 159 -4.41 2.96 -26.35
CA PHE A 159 -4.37 1.85 -27.30
C PHE A 159 -3.32 2.05 -28.40
N LYS A 160 -3.16 3.29 -28.90
CA LYS A 160 -2.26 3.62 -30.02
C LYS A 160 -0.80 3.76 -29.62
N GLY A 161 -0.51 4.30 -28.45
CA GLY A 161 0.86 4.59 -28.01
C GLY A 161 1.19 4.25 -26.57
N GLY A 162 0.32 3.48 -25.91
CA GLY A 162 0.52 3.04 -24.53
C GLY A 162 0.42 4.17 -23.52
N GLN A 163 1.01 3.94 -22.37
CA GLN A 163 0.97 4.84 -21.22
C GLN A 163 1.51 6.22 -21.56
N LYS A 164 2.66 6.27 -22.25
CA LYS A 164 3.30 7.54 -22.57
C LYS A 164 2.39 8.44 -23.41
N GLN A 165 1.83 7.92 -24.50
CA GLN A 165 0.94 8.73 -25.35
C GLN A 165 -0.35 9.13 -24.63
N ALA A 166 -0.86 8.28 -23.73
CA ALA A 166 -2.03 8.60 -22.93
C ALA A 166 -1.73 9.72 -21.91
N VAL A 167 -0.57 9.70 -21.28
CA VAL A 167 -0.09 10.78 -20.39
C VAL A 167 0.09 12.07 -21.17
N ASP A 168 0.86 12.05 -22.26
CA ASP A 168 1.11 13.22 -23.11
C ASP A 168 -0.23 13.87 -23.58
N ALA A 169 -1.22 13.03 -23.94
CA ALA A 169 -2.54 13.51 -24.34
C ALA A 169 -3.31 14.16 -23.19
N LEU A 170 -3.26 13.60 -21.98
CA LEU A 170 -3.89 14.21 -20.80
C LEU A 170 -3.23 15.54 -20.43
N GLU A 171 -1.89 15.59 -20.41
CA GLU A 171 -1.14 16.81 -20.14
C GLU A 171 -1.52 17.94 -21.11
N GLU A 172 -1.52 17.63 -22.40
CA GLU A 172 -1.80 18.64 -23.43
C GLU A 172 -3.25 19.16 -23.39
N ASN A 173 -4.23 18.27 -23.21
CA ASN A 173 -5.63 18.68 -23.23
C ASN A 173 -6.11 19.31 -21.92
N LEU A 174 -5.49 19.00 -20.79
CA LEU A 174 -5.88 19.49 -19.47
C LEU A 174 -4.99 20.62 -18.96
N ASP A 175 -3.94 20.98 -19.70
CA ASP A 175 -2.93 21.98 -19.33
C ASP A 175 -2.39 21.74 -17.92
N LEU A 176 -1.90 20.53 -17.68
CA LEU A 176 -1.33 20.11 -16.41
C LEU A 176 -0.08 19.26 -16.64
N LYS A 177 0.76 19.15 -15.60
CA LYS A 177 1.90 18.25 -15.58
C LYS A 177 1.55 16.97 -14.82
N ILE A 178 1.88 15.83 -15.41
CA ILE A 178 1.74 14.51 -14.78
C ILE A 178 3.16 14.00 -14.47
N ASP A 179 3.40 13.70 -13.21
CA ASP A 179 4.72 13.24 -12.76
C ASP A 179 4.89 11.74 -13.01
N ASP A 180 3.83 10.96 -12.78
CA ASP A 180 3.85 9.52 -12.88
C ASP A 180 2.55 8.95 -13.43
N TYR A 181 2.58 7.66 -13.77
CA TYR A 181 1.38 6.91 -14.16
C TYR A 181 1.30 5.56 -13.46
N ALA A 182 0.05 5.05 -13.34
CA ALA A 182 -0.23 3.68 -12.93
C ALA A 182 -1.38 3.11 -13.78
N ALA A 183 -1.15 1.97 -14.41
CA ALA A 183 -2.13 1.27 -15.23
C ALA A 183 -2.45 -0.08 -14.60
N PHE A 184 -3.74 -0.33 -14.38
CA PHE A 184 -4.28 -1.51 -13.71
C PHE A 184 -5.22 -2.27 -14.62
N ASN A 185 -5.18 -3.59 -14.57
CA ASN A 185 -6.24 -4.43 -15.09
C ASN A 185 -7.28 -4.76 -14.00
N TRP A 186 -8.41 -5.32 -14.39
CA TRP A 186 -9.48 -5.68 -13.45
C TRP A 186 -9.06 -6.68 -12.39
N LYS A 187 -8.16 -7.61 -12.76
CA LYS A 187 -7.62 -8.62 -11.84
C LYS A 187 -6.80 -7.97 -10.73
N ALA A 188 -5.89 -7.06 -11.07
CA ALA A 188 -5.09 -6.32 -10.08
C ALA A 188 -5.96 -5.54 -9.08
N VAL A 189 -7.02 -4.88 -9.58
CA VAL A 189 -7.96 -4.15 -8.71
C VAL A 189 -8.71 -5.10 -7.78
N ALA A 190 -9.19 -6.23 -8.29
CA ALA A 190 -9.89 -7.23 -7.47
C ALA A 190 -8.98 -7.82 -6.40
N GLU A 191 -7.75 -8.18 -6.73
CA GLU A 191 -6.77 -8.71 -5.77
C GLU A 191 -6.40 -7.66 -4.73
N ALA A 192 -6.21 -6.40 -5.14
CA ALA A 192 -5.91 -5.30 -4.21
C ALA A 192 -7.01 -5.17 -3.15
N ILE A 193 -8.27 -5.12 -3.57
CA ILE A 193 -9.41 -4.99 -2.65
C ILE A 193 -9.55 -6.22 -1.76
N ASN A 194 -9.28 -7.43 -2.27
CA ASN A 194 -9.28 -8.66 -1.46
C ASN A 194 -8.21 -8.64 -0.37
N VAL A 195 -6.99 -8.19 -0.69
CA VAL A 195 -5.90 -8.06 0.29
C VAL A 195 -6.23 -7.02 1.37
N LEU A 196 -6.94 -5.96 0.99
CA LEU A 196 -7.42 -4.93 1.94
C LEU A 196 -8.62 -5.39 2.78
N GLY A 197 -9.10 -6.62 2.57
CA GLY A 197 -10.23 -7.19 3.31
C GLY A 197 -11.59 -6.78 2.79
N GLY A 198 -11.71 -6.31 1.55
CA GLY A 198 -12.97 -5.88 0.95
C GLY A 198 -13.36 -4.44 1.27
N ILE A 199 -14.49 -4.00 0.69
CA ILE A 199 -15.04 -2.66 0.91
C ILE A 199 -16.53 -2.73 1.29
N ASP A 200 -16.97 -1.80 2.13
CA ASP A 200 -18.36 -1.69 2.55
C ASP A 200 -19.10 -0.70 1.65
N LEU A 201 -20.18 -1.13 1.03
CA LEU A 201 -20.89 -0.35 0.04
C LEU A 201 -22.41 -0.61 0.10
N GLU A 202 -23.21 0.43 -0.06
CA GLU A 202 -24.64 0.32 -0.23
C GLU A 202 -24.99 0.11 -1.70
N ILE A 203 -25.69 -0.99 -2.00
CA ILE A 203 -26.16 -1.36 -3.34
C ILE A 203 -27.63 -0.99 -3.45
N THR A 204 -27.98 -0.13 -4.38
CA THR A 204 -29.38 0.23 -4.64
C THR A 204 -30.16 -0.93 -5.25
N PRO A 205 -31.50 -0.97 -5.13
CA PRO A 205 -32.31 -1.99 -5.80
C PRO A 205 -32.13 -2.04 -7.32
N ALA A 206 -31.87 -0.90 -7.96
CA ALA A 206 -31.59 -0.81 -9.38
C ALA A 206 -30.25 -1.47 -9.74
N GLU A 207 -29.21 -1.23 -8.95
CA GLU A 207 -27.89 -1.86 -9.12
C GLU A 207 -27.94 -3.36 -8.85
N PHE A 208 -28.68 -3.77 -7.80
CA PHE A 208 -28.80 -5.17 -7.44
C PHE A 208 -29.42 -6.01 -8.58
N LYS A 209 -30.32 -5.45 -9.34
CA LYS A 209 -30.94 -6.12 -10.49
C LYS A 209 -29.93 -6.62 -11.52
N TYR A 210 -28.79 -5.96 -11.65
CA TYR A 210 -27.81 -6.24 -12.71
C TYR A 210 -26.45 -6.73 -12.17
N ILE A 211 -26.07 -6.39 -10.93
CA ILE A 211 -24.72 -6.61 -10.43
C ILE A 211 -24.30 -8.08 -10.46
N ASN A 212 -25.20 -9.01 -10.20
CA ASN A 212 -24.89 -10.45 -10.20
C ASN A 212 -24.46 -10.97 -11.56
N GLY A 213 -25.00 -10.43 -12.65
CA GLY A 213 -24.52 -10.71 -14.01
C GLY A 213 -23.10 -10.21 -14.23
N PHE A 214 -22.79 -8.99 -13.76
CA PHE A 214 -21.45 -8.43 -13.84
C PHE A 214 -20.45 -9.16 -12.93
N ILE A 215 -20.88 -9.69 -11.76
CA ILE A 215 -20.03 -10.52 -10.90
C ILE A 215 -19.63 -11.78 -11.68
N THR A 216 -20.57 -12.48 -12.29
CA THR A 216 -20.28 -13.67 -13.10
C THR A 216 -19.31 -13.38 -14.26
N GLU A 217 -19.52 -12.27 -14.96
CA GLU A 217 -18.62 -11.83 -16.04
C GLU A 217 -17.21 -11.49 -15.50
N THR A 218 -17.15 -10.86 -14.33
CA THR A 218 -15.89 -10.47 -13.71
C THR A 218 -15.11 -11.70 -13.20
N VAL A 219 -15.79 -12.69 -12.62
CA VAL A 219 -15.18 -14.00 -12.28
C VAL A 219 -14.55 -14.61 -13.54
N ASN A 220 -15.29 -14.66 -14.65
CA ASN A 220 -14.79 -15.24 -15.90
C ASN A 220 -13.59 -14.46 -16.48
N SER A 221 -13.58 -13.13 -16.35
CA SER A 221 -12.53 -12.29 -16.92
C SER A 221 -11.27 -12.23 -16.06
N THR A 222 -11.40 -12.33 -14.73
CA THR A 222 -10.25 -12.23 -13.80
C THR A 222 -9.70 -13.59 -13.38
N GLY A 223 -10.52 -14.65 -13.48
CA GLY A 223 -10.20 -15.97 -12.95
C GLY A 223 -10.24 -16.04 -11.41
N ILE A 224 -10.70 -14.98 -10.73
CA ILE A 224 -10.84 -14.94 -9.27
C ILE A 224 -12.26 -15.38 -8.91
N GLY A 225 -12.37 -16.35 -7.99
CA GLY A 225 -13.67 -16.82 -7.50
C GLY A 225 -14.38 -15.76 -6.64
N SER A 226 -15.70 -15.68 -6.76
CA SER A 226 -16.56 -14.83 -5.93
C SER A 226 -17.98 -15.39 -5.87
N THR A 227 -18.81 -14.83 -5.00
CA THR A 227 -20.23 -15.20 -4.83
C THR A 227 -21.15 -14.06 -5.28
N GLN A 228 -22.36 -14.44 -5.69
CA GLN A 228 -23.38 -13.44 -6.00
C GLN A 228 -23.93 -12.78 -4.73
N LEU A 229 -24.32 -11.51 -4.82
CA LEU A 229 -25.01 -10.80 -3.74
C LEU A 229 -26.41 -11.36 -3.55
N LYS A 230 -26.88 -11.38 -2.30
CA LYS A 230 -28.18 -11.93 -1.92
C LYS A 230 -29.27 -10.87 -1.88
N GLN A 231 -28.91 -9.60 -1.66
CA GLN A 231 -29.86 -8.49 -1.47
C GLN A 231 -29.26 -7.14 -1.83
N ALA A 232 -30.12 -6.16 -2.06
CA ALA A 232 -29.74 -4.76 -2.08
C ALA A 232 -29.48 -4.24 -0.65
N GLY A 233 -29.01 -3.01 -0.52
CA GLY A 233 -28.67 -2.36 0.74
C GLY A 233 -27.21 -2.49 1.10
N ALA A 234 -26.90 -2.44 2.39
CA ALA A 234 -25.53 -2.53 2.89
C ALA A 234 -24.93 -3.91 2.60
N ASN A 235 -23.81 -3.95 1.91
CA ASN A 235 -23.06 -5.14 1.57
C ASN A 235 -21.57 -4.92 1.83
N HIS A 236 -20.91 -5.99 2.27
CA HIS A 236 -19.46 -6.06 2.27
C HIS A 236 -19.03 -6.77 0.99
N LEU A 237 -18.35 -6.04 0.10
CA LEU A 237 -17.95 -6.51 -1.22
C LEU A 237 -16.54 -7.04 -1.22
N ASP A 238 -16.34 -8.24 -1.77
CA ASP A 238 -15.01 -8.69 -2.17
C ASP A 238 -14.50 -7.92 -3.40
N GLY A 239 -13.25 -8.17 -3.80
CA GLY A 239 -12.65 -7.43 -4.91
C GLY A 239 -13.35 -7.66 -6.25
N VAL A 240 -13.85 -8.87 -6.51
CA VAL A 240 -14.59 -9.19 -7.75
C VAL A 240 -15.93 -8.46 -7.78
N GLN A 241 -16.64 -8.45 -6.65
CA GLN A 241 -17.92 -7.74 -6.50
C GLN A 241 -17.73 -6.23 -6.64
N ALA A 242 -16.67 -5.68 -6.07
CA ALA A 242 -16.32 -4.26 -6.18
C ALA A 242 -15.98 -3.87 -7.63
N VAL A 243 -15.20 -4.68 -8.34
CA VAL A 243 -14.93 -4.49 -9.77
C VAL A 243 -16.22 -4.58 -10.58
N ALA A 244 -17.05 -5.60 -10.32
CA ALA A 244 -18.36 -5.75 -10.99
C ALA A 244 -19.24 -4.52 -10.79
N TYR A 245 -19.30 -3.95 -9.58
CA TYR A 245 -20.00 -2.72 -9.28
C TYR A 245 -19.49 -1.54 -10.12
N SER A 246 -18.18 -1.38 -10.23
CA SER A 246 -17.55 -0.32 -11.03
C SER A 246 -17.79 -0.45 -12.54
N ARG A 247 -18.19 -1.65 -13.00
CA ARG A 247 -18.46 -1.97 -14.41
C ARG A 247 -19.93 -1.86 -14.82
N LEU A 248 -20.85 -1.66 -13.89
CA LEU A 248 -22.29 -1.54 -14.18
C LEU A 248 -22.57 -0.47 -15.23
N ARG A 249 -23.35 -0.82 -16.26
CA ARG A 249 -23.68 0.06 -17.41
C ARG A 249 -25.14 -0.02 -17.88
N LEU A 250 -25.89 -1.04 -17.49
CA LEU A 250 -27.18 -1.37 -18.12
C LEU A 250 -28.35 -0.53 -17.62
N MET A 251 -28.15 0.33 -16.64
CA MET A 251 -29.21 1.06 -15.96
C MET A 251 -29.06 2.58 -16.03
N ASP A 252 -27.89 3.08 -16.48
CA ASP A 252 -27.56 4.48 -16.38
C ASP A 252 -26.48 4.91 -17.38
N THR A 253 -26.05 6.17 -17.29
CA THR A 253 -25.09 6.80 -18.19
C THR A 253 -23.64 6.50 -17.80
N ASP A 254 -22.71 6.84 -18.70
CA ASP A 254 -21.27 6.76 -18.44
C ASP A 254 -20.82 7.62 -17.24
N PHE A 255 -21.60 8.67 -16.92
CA PHE A 255 -21.38 9.50 -15.73
C PHE A 255 -21.51 8.71 -14.44
N GLN A 256 -22.61 7.98 -14.23
CA GLN A 256 -22.84 7.18 -13.02
C GLN A 256 -21.84 6.03 -12.93
N ARG A 257 -21.44 5.43 -14.06
CA ARG A 257 -20.35 4.45 -14.05
C ARG A 257 -19.05 5.05 -13.52
N THR A 258 -18.68 6.23 -13.98
CA THR A 258 -17.47 6.94 -13.54
C THR A 258 -17.55 7.30 -12.05
N GLU A 259 -18.73 7.66 -11.55
CA GLU A 259 -18.94 7.85 -10.09
C GLU A 259 -18.72 6.58 -9.28
N ARG A 260 -19.25 5.44 -9.75
CA ARG A 260 -19.02 4.16 -9.09
C ARG A 260 -17.53 3.80 -9.06
N GLN A 261 -16.80 4.04 -10.14
CA GLN A 261 -15.35 3.83 -10.20
C GLN A 261 -14.62 4.68 -9.16
N ARG A 262 -14.93 5.98 -9.07
CA ARG A 262 -14.33 6.86 -8.05
C ARG A 262 -14.65 6.40 -6.65
N LYS A 263 -15.91 5.98 -6.39
CA LYS A 263 -16.35 5.49 -5.08
C LYS A 263 -15.57 4.24 -4.66
N VAL A 264 -15.39 3.28 -5.56
CA VAL A 264 -14.60 2.07 -5.29
C VAL A 264 -13.14 2.42 -4.98
N ILE A 265 -12.52 3.30 -5.77
CA ILE A 265 -11.13 3.73 -5.55
C ILE A 265 -11.01 4.46 -4.21
N ALA A 266 -11.93 5.38 -3.89
CA ALA A 266 -11.89 6.13 -2.63
C ALA A 266 -11.99 5.21 -1.42
N LEU A 267 -12.91 4.23 -1.44
CA LEU A 267 -13.06 3.24 -0.36
C LEU A 267 -11.84 2.34 -0.24
N ALA A 268 -11.24 1.93 -1.35
CA ALA A 268 -10.01 1.13 -1.35
C ALA A 268 -8.81 1.92 -0.78
N LEU A 269 -8.68 3.19 -1.15
CA LEU A 269 -7.65 4.08 -0.60
C LEU A 269 -7.84 4.29 0.91
N GLU A 270 -9.08 4.47 1.38
CA GLU A 270 -9.38 4.59 2.80
C GLU A 270 -8.99 3.32 3.58
N LYS A 271 -9.30 2.13 3.05
CA LYS A 271 -8.85 0.86 3.62
C LYS A 271 -7.33 0.73 3.62
N ALA A 272 -6.66 1.15 2.56
CA ALA A 272 -5.20 1.12 2.46
C ALA A 272 -4.53 2.05 3.50
N ARG A 273 -5.09 3.22 3.76
CA ARG A 273 -4.59 4.13 4.81
C ARG A 273 -4.69 3.57 6.22
N GLN A 274 -5.71 2.74 6.48
CA GLN A 274 -5.94 2.11 7.77
C GLN A 274 -5.20 0.78 7.92
N ALA A 275 -4.58 0.28 6.84
CA ALA A 275 -3.93 -1.00 6.82
C ALA A 275 -2.57 -0.97 7.55
N ASP A 276 -2.25 -2.07 8.22
CA ASP A 276 -0.93 -2.25 8.82
C ASP A 276 0.17 -2.50 7.77
N ALA A 277 1.43 -2.36 8.16
CA ALA A 277 2.58 -2.54 7.28
C ALA A 277 2.65 -3.94 6.63
N GLY A 278 2.15 -4.98 7.32
CA GLY A 278 2.09 -6.34 6.79
C GLY A 278 1.09 -6.43 5.64
N THR A 279 -0.11 -5.89 5.83
CA THR A 279 -1.16 -5.80 4.80
C THR A 279 -0.68 -4.99 3.60
N LEU A 280 -0.03 -3.82 3.81
CA LEU A 280 0.53 -3.02 2.72
C LEU A 280 1.64 -3.76 1.96
N THR A 281 2.48 -4.52 2.65
CA THR A 281 3.50 -5.37 2.01
C THR A 281 2.86 -6.46 1.15
N ASN A 282 1.80 -7.10 1.64
CA ASN A 282 1.06 -8.12 0.89
C ASN A 282 0.34 -7.50 -0.32
N LEU A 283 -0.25 -6.31 -0.15
CA LEU A 283 -0.85 -5.54 -1.23
C LEU A 283 0.18 -5.27 -2.34
N ALA A 284 1.34 -4.72 -2.00
CA ALA A 284 2.41 -4.46 -2.96
C ALA A 284 2.84 -5.74 -3.71
N LYS A 285 3.05 -6.85 -3.00
CA LYS A 285 3.40 -8.14 -3.61
C LYS A 285 2.34 -8.68 -4.57
N ALA A 286 1.06 -8.49 -4.24
CA ALA A 286 -0.05 -8.95 -5.06
C ALA A 286 -0.20 -8.13 -6.35
N ILE A 287 -0.08 -6.81 -6.27
CA ILE A 287 -0.43 -5.93 -7.39
C ILE A 287 0.76 -5.56 -8.28
N LEU A 288 1.99 -5.37 -7.73
CA LEU A 288 3.15 -4.93 -8.51
C LEU A 288 3.44 -5.78 -9.77
N PRO A 289 3.29 -7.12 -9.74
CA PRO A 289 3.49 -7.92 -10.95
C PRO A 289 2.43 -7.71 -12.04
N GLN A 290 1.31 -7.08 -11.71
CA GLN A 290 0.12 -6.98 -12.57
C GLN A 290 -0.16 -5.54 -13.03
N ILE A 291 0.59 -4.57 -12.53
CA ILE A 291 0.45 -3.15 -12.90
C ILE A 291 1.61 -2.72 -13.78
N SER A 292 1.35 -1.72 -14.61
CA SER A 292 2.40 -0.98 -15.31
C SER A 292 2.46 0.41 -14.72
N THR A 293 3.59 0.78 -14.13
CA THR A 293 3.74 2.06 -13.44
C THR A 293 5.14 2.63 -13.63
N SER A 294 5.24 3.95 -13.61
CA SER A 294 6.49 4.69 -13.46
C SER A 294 6.80 5.05 -12.01
N VAL A 295 5.82 4.87 -11.09
CA VAL A 295 5.96 5.18 -9.66
C VAL A 295 7.05 4.31 -9.05
N GLY A 296 8.06 4.95 -8.46
CA GLY A 296 9.14 4.30 -7.73
C GLY A 296 8.76 3.98 -6.26
N ILE A 297 9.53 3.09 -5.65
CA ILE A 297 9.38 2.81 -4.21
C ILE A 297 9.72 4.05 -3.39
N GLU A 298 10.66 4.86 -3.86
CA GLU A 298 11.09 6.13 -3.27
C GLU A 298 9.95 7.17 -3.20
N ASP A 299 8.99 7.10 -4.11
CA ASP A 299 7.82 8.01 -4.12
C ASP A 299 6.77 7.62 -3.10
N VAL A 300 6.64 6.30 -2.83
CA VAL A 300 5.62 5.73 -1.94
C VAL A 300 6.09 5.64 -0.49
N LEU A 301 7.38 5.35 -0.24
CA LEU A 301 7.92 5.18 1.11
C LEU A 301 7.65 6.36 2.07
N PRO A 302 7.74 7.63 1.63
CA PRO A 302 7.42 8.75 2.51
C PRO A 302 5.95 8.80 2.93
N LEU A 303 5.03 8.22 2.14
CA LEU A 303 3.58 8.23 2.39
C LEU A 303 3.14 7.18 3.42
N VAL A 304 3.97 6.15 3.66
CA VAL A 304 3.66 5.04 4.58
C VAL A 304 4.00 5.40 6.04
N LYS A 305 4.73 6.49 6.27
CA LYS A 305 5.24 6.87 7.60
C LYS A 305 4.37 7.85 8.37
N ASP A 306 3.40 8.46 7.74
CA ASP A 306 2.48 9.45 8.30
C ASP A 306 1.06 8.84 8.34
#